data_069ea24badf27ee8d01fba167ac2eea5
#
_entry.id   069ea24badf27ee8d01fba167ac2eea5
#
_cell.length_a   1.000
_cell.length_b   1.000
_cell.length_c   1.000
_cell.angle_alpha   90.00
_cell.angle_beta   90.00
_cell.angle_gamma   90.00
#
_symmetry.space_group_name_H-M   'P 1'
#
loop_
_entity.id
_entity.type
_entity.pdbx_description
1 polymer ?
#
loop_
_entity_poly.entity_id
_entity_poly.type
_entity_poly.pdbx_seq_one_letter_code
_entity_poly.pdbx_strand_id
1 'polypeptide(L)'
;TAETELGCFGMSICYDVRFPELYRLLAIKGANAFFIPVSFTKETGEEHLELLLRARAVENGCYVIAAAQTGVKPAYTAYGNSMLIDPWGKVLVRAGRETGVFYGEIDLDHADAVRRRMPSLESRRTDVYQVEEKRM
;
A
#
# COMPACT_ATOMS: atom_id res chain seq x y z
N THR A 1 12.57 -2.05 -3.20
CA THR A 1 12.57 -1.12 -2.06
C THR A 1 13.57 0.00 -2.31
N ALA A 2 13.33 1.15 -1.68
CA ALA A 2 14.23 2.28 -1.61
C ALA A 2 14.53 2.59 -0.15
N GLU A 3 15.81 2.53 0.23
CA GLU A 3 16.26 2.93 1.55
C GLU A 3 16.59 4.43 1.55
N THR A 4 16.15 5.14 2.56
CA THR A 4 16.34 6.58 2.73
C THR A 4 16.64 6.90 4.18
N GLU A 5 17.05 8.12 4.46
CA GLU A 5 17.22 8.62 5.85
C GLU A 5 15.90 8.60 6.65
N LEU A 6 14.74 8.61 5.96
CA LEU A 6 13.43 8.60 6.58
C LEU A 6 12.87 7.18 6.81
N GLY A 7 13.49 6.16 6.24
CA GLY A 7 13.04 4.77 6.35
C GLY A 7 13.17 4.00 5.03
N CYS A 8 12.71 2.75 5.04
CA CYS A 8 12.67 1.89 3.88
C CYS A 8 11.27 1.91 3.25
N PHE A 9 11.19 2.21 1.95
CA PHE A 9 9.93 2.34 1.21
C PHE A 9 9.81 1.30 0.12
N GLY A 10 8.67 0.63 0.07
CA GLY A 10 8.28 -0.25 -1.04
C GLY A 10 7.62 0.55 -2.15
N MET A 11 7.93 0.22 -3.39
CA MET A 11 7.36 0.88 -4.57
C MET A 11 6.71 -0.14 -5.47
N SER A 12 5.50 0.16 -5.91
CA SER A 12 4.74 -0.64 -6.88
C SER A 12 3.86 0.28 -7.72
N ILE A 13 3.23 -0.22 -8.76
CA ILE A 13 2.41 0.61 -9.65
C ILE A 13 1.08 -0.07 -9.95
N CYS A 14 -0.01 0.65 -9.73
CA CYS A 14 -1.37 0.40 -10.21
C CYS A 14 -1.84 -1.06 -10.02
N TYR A 15 -1.82 -1.87 -11.07
CA TYR A 15 -2.31 -3.23 -11.07
C TYR A 15 -1.58 -4.15 -10.09
N ASP A 16 -0.34 -3.81 -9.75
CA ASP A 16 0.49 -4.54 -8.76
C ASP A 16 -0.19 -4.68 -7.40
N VAL A 17 -1.10 -3.75 -7.04
CA VAL A 17 -1.84 -3.82 -5.78
C VAL A 17 -2.66 -5.11 -5.63
N ARG A 18 -2.93 -5.81 -6.73
CA ARG A 18 -3.68 -7.07 -6.73
C ARG A 18 -2.85 -8.28 -6.30
N PHE A 19 -1.53 -8.16 -6.27
CA PHE A 19 -0.60 -9.27 -5.97
C PHE A 19 -0.03 -9.13 -4.55
N PRO A 20 -0.61 -9.81 -3.54
CA PRO A 20 -0.16 -9.72 -2.15
C PRO A 20 1.28 -10.18 -1.96
N GLU A 21 1.75 -11.09 -2.80
CA GLU A 21 3.10 -11.64 -2.75
C GLU A 21 4.17 -10.55 -2.93
N LEU A 22 3.95 -9.60 -3.85
CA LEU A 22 4.85 -8.48 -4.07
C LEU A 22 5.00 -7.63 -2.79
N TYR A 23 3.89 -7.27 -2.16
CA TYR A 23 3.91 -6.46 -0.93
C TYR A 23 4.52 -7.21 0.23
N ARG A 24 4.30 -8.52 0.30
CA ARG A 24 4.96 -9.37 1.27
C ARG A 24 6.48 -9.37 1.08
N LEU A 25 6.96 -9.47 -0.15
CA LEU A 25 8.39 -9.36 -0.47
C LEU A 25 8.97 -8.01 -0.07
N LEU A 26 8.27 -6.92 -0.40
CA LEU A 26 8.70 -5.57 -0.04
C LEU A 26 8.79 -5.40 1.49
N ALA A 27 7.81 -5.91 2.23
CA ALA A 27 7.81 -5.86 3.68
C ALA A 27 8.92 -6.71 4.32
N ILE A 28 9.18 -7.91 3.78
CA ILE A 28 10.31 -8.77 4.20
C ILE A 28 11.66 -8.07 3.96
N LYS A 29 11.76 -7.26 2.91
CA LYS A 29 12.93 -6.44 2.60
C LYS A 29 13.03 -5.17 3.47
N GLY A 30 12.19 -5.01 4.47
CA GLY A 30 12.25 -3.93 5.44
C GLY A 30 11.35 -2.73 5.16
N ALA A 31 10.51 -2.76 4.12
CA ALA A 31 9.63 -1.63 3.84
C ALA A 31 8.69 -1.34 5.02
N ASN A 32 8.61 -0.07 5.41
CA ASN A 32 7.71 0.45 6.44
C ASN A 32 6.46 1.12 5.84
N ALA A 33 6.57 1.58 4.59
CA ALA A 33 5.47 2.15 3.84
C ALA A 33 5.56 1.78 2.36
N PHE A 34 4.40 1.77 1.69
CA PHE A 34 4.28 1.48 0.26
C PHE A 34 3.79 2.70 -0.49
N PHE A 35 4.50 3.11 -1.53
CA PHE A 35 4.05 4.10 -2.52
C PHE A 35 3.41 3.38 -3.69
N ILE A 36 2.14 3.69 -3.95
CA ILE A 36 1.33 2.99 -4.95
C ILE A 36 0.58 4.01 -5.83
N PRO A 37 1.21 4.56 -6.88
CA PRO A 37 0.47 5.33 -7.88
C PRO A 37 -0.50 4.42 -8.63
N VAL A 38 -1.77 4.84 -8.74
CA VAL A 38 -2.85 4.02 -9.30
C VAL A 38 -3.75 4.81 -10.27
N SER A 39 -4.36 4.08 -11.21
CA SER A 39 -5.43 4.60 -12.05
C SER A 39 -6.51 3.52 -12.23
N PHE A 40 -7.41 3.43 -11.29
CA PHE A 40 -8.56 2.52 -11.35
C PHE A 40 -9.69 3.14 -12.16
N THR A 41 -10.43 2.33 -12.90
CA THR A 41 -11.73 2.74 -13.45
C THR A 41 -12.70 3.04 -12.32
N LYS A 42 -13.75 3.82 -12.58
CA LYS A 42 -14.79 4.11 -11.58
C LYS A 42 -15.34 2.81 -11.00
N GLU A 43 -15.72 1.86 -11.84
CA GLU A 43 -16.29 0.57 -11.46
C GLU A 43 -15.39 -0.23 -10.50
N THR A 44 -14.17 -0.49 -10.93
CA THR A 44 -13.23 -1.27 -10.09
C THR A 44 -12.68 -0.47 -8.91
N GLY A 45 -12.67 0.84 -9.01
CA GLY A 45 -12.24 1.73 -7.94
C GLY A 45 -13.22 1.73 -6.77
N GLU A 46 -14.52 1.78 -7.05
CA GLU A 46 -15.58 1.77 -6.04
C GLU A 46 -15.55 0.48 -5.20
N GLU A 47 -15.31 -0.66 -5.84
CA GLU A 47 -15.38 -1.96 -5.18
C GLU A 47 -14.03 -2.44 -4.63
N HIS A 48 -12.92 -2.16 -5.32
CA HIS A 48 -11.66 -2.84 -5.05
C HIS A 48 -10.59 -1.94 -4.43
N LEU A 49 -10.54 -0.64 -4.77
CA LEU A 49 -9.35 0.18 -4.46
C LEU A 49 -9.06 0.23 -2.95
N GLU A 50 -10.00 0.71 -2.17
CA GLU A 50 -9.80 0.82 -0.72
C GLU A 50 -9.58 -0.54 -0.07
N LEU A 51 -10.37 -1.55 -0.46
CA LEU A 51 -10.24 -2.91 0.06
C LEU A 51 -8.82 -3.43 -0.11
N LEU A 52 -8.27 -3.32 -1.33
CA LEU A 52 -6.93 -3.81 -1.64
C LEU A 52 -5.85 -3.00 -0.91
N LEU A 53 -5.93 -1.67 -0.91
CA LEU A 53 -4.95 -0.83 -0.24
C LEU A 53 -4.91 -1.11 1.27
N ARG A 54 -6.06 -1.22 1.91
CA ARG A 54 -6.17 -1.56 3.34
C ARG A 54 -5.65 -2.96 3.64
N ALA A 55 -5.91 -3.93 2.76
CA ALA A 55 -5.37 -5.27 2.90
C ALA A 55 -3.84 -5.24 2.88
N ARG A 56 -3.21 -4.51 1.92
CA ARG A 56 -1.74 -4.37 1.86
C ARG A 56 -1.15 -3.74 3.11
N ALA A 57 -1.85 -2.76 3.71
CA ALA A 57 -1.42 -2.15 4.97
C ALA A 57 -1.45 -3.17 6.12
N VAL A 58 -2.58 -3.80 6.35
CA VAL A 58 -2.82 -4.71 7.50
C VAL A 58 -1.98 -5.97 7.43
N GLU A 59 -1.92 -6.63 6.27
CA GLU A 59 -1.16 -7.86 6.06
C GLU A 59 0.33 -7.72 6.38
N ASN A 60 0.87 -6.51 6.18
CA ASN A 60 2.31 -6.25 6.25
C ASN A 60 2.71 -5.31 7.40
N GLY A 61 1.74 -4.73 8.11
CA GLY A 61 2.00 -3.72 9.14
C GLY A 61 2.76 -2.52 8.58
N CYS A 62 2.34 -2.03 7.40
CA CYS A 62 2.97 -0.93 6.67
C CYS A 62 1.96 0.20 6.42
N TYR A 63 2.46 1.44 6.33
CA TYR A 63 1.68 2.51 5.72
C TYR A 63 1.45 2.26 4.24
N VAL A 64 0.34 2.75 3.71
CA VAL A 64 0.06 2.77 2.27
C VAL A 64 -0.24 4.19 1.83
N ILE A 65 0.52 4.66 0.84
CA ILE A 65 0.41 5.99 0.27
C ILE A 65 0.04 5.80 -1.21
N ALA A 66 -1.26 5.95 -1.51
CA ALA A 66 -1.78 5.75 -2.86
C ALA A 66 -2.11 7.09 -3.51
N ALA A 67 -1.37 7.44 -4.57
CA ALA A 67 -1.67 8.58 -5.42
C ALA A 67 -2.53 8.11 -6.61
N ALA A 68 -3.82 8.44 -6.59
CA ALA A 68 -4.80 7.97 -7.56
C ALA A 68 -5.14 9.03 -8.59
N GLN A 69 -5.03 8.68 -9.87
CA GLN A 69 -5.51 9.53 -10.96
C GLN A 69 -7.03 9.72 -10.88
N THR A 70 -7.50 10.91 -11.24
CA THR A 70 -8.93 11.26 -11.30
C THR A 70 -9.32 11.84 -12.65
N GLY A 71 -10.63 11.95 -12.87
CA GLY A 71 -11.22 12.62 -14.03
C GLY A 71 -11.43 11.70 -15.24
N VAL A 72 -12.03 12.28 -16.27
CA VAL A 72 -12.37 11.58 -17.52
C VAL A 72 -11.10 11.39 -18.35
N LYS A 73 -10.88 10.17 -18.80
CA LYS A 73 -9.82 9.75 -19.72
C LYS A 73 -10.46 9.32 -21.06
N PRO A 74 -9.73 9.24 -22.16
CA PRO A 74 -10.31 8.83 -23.44
C PRO A 74 -11.05 7.49 -23.42
N ALA A 75 -10.60 6.53 -22.61
CA ALA A 75 -11.15 5.19 -22.57
C ALA A 75 -12.00 4.88 -21.31
N TYR A 76 -11.89 5.68 -20.24
CA TYR A 76 -12.59 5.43 -18.97
C TYR A 76 -12.63 6.68 -18.09
N THR A 77 -13.40 6.63 -17.03
CA THR A 77 -13.35 7.62 -15.96
C THR A 77 -12.50 7.07 -14.80
N ALA A 78 -11.44 7.79 -14.46
CA ALA A 78 -10.58 7.43 -13.34
C ALA A 78 -11.28 7.74 -12.02
N TYR A 79 -11.20 6.79 -11.07
CA TYR A 79 -11.94 6.82 -9.81
C TYR A 79 -11.48 7.92 -8.85
N GLY A 80 -10.19 8.28 -8.87
CA GLY A 80 -9.62 9.18 -7.87
C GLY A 80 -9.41 8.48 -6.52
N ASN A 81 -9.72 9.20 -5.45
CA ASN A 81 -9.64 8.71 -4.07
C ASN A 81 -8.22 8.32 -3.66
N SER A 82 -7.25 9.23 -3.87
CA SER A 82 -5.92 9.09 -3.25
C SER A 82 -6.06 8.89 -1.74
N MET A 83 -5.26 8.00 -1.16
CA MET A 83 -5.39 7.63 0.24
C MET A 83 -4.04 7.52 0.94
N LEU A 84 -4.04 7.92 2.21
CA LEU A 84 -3.03 7.52 3.19
C LEU A 84 -3.70 6.57 4.19
N ILE A 85 -3.11 5.40 4.39
CA ILE A 85 -3.64 4.34 5.26
C ILE A 85 -2.54 3.95 6.25
N ASP A 86 -2.89 3.81 7.51
CA ASP A 86 -1.96 3.40 8.55
C ASP A 86 -1.75 1.87 8.58
N PRO A 87 -0.76 1.37 9.30
CA PRO A 87 -0.48 -0.06 9.42
C PRO A 87 -1.59 -0.89 10.05
N TRP A 88 -2.54 -0.23 10.77
CA TRP A 88 -3.73 -0.88 11.35
C TRP A 88 -4.90 -0.97 10.36
N GLY A 89 -4.76 -0.37 9.16
CA GLY A 89 -5.78 -0.34 8.11
C GLY A 89 -6.75 0.82 8.21
N LYS A 90 -6.48 1.82 9.06
CA LYS A 90 -7.29 3.04 9.16
C LYS A 90 -6.93 3.98 8.02
N VAL A 91 -7.93 4.49 7.31
CA VAL A 91 -7.75 5.57 6.33
C VAL A 91 -7.55 6.88 7.08
N LEU A 92 -6.33 7.44 7.00
CA LEU A 92 -5.96 8.70 7.63
C LEU A 92 -6.33 9.90 6.75
N VAL A 93 -6.14 9.77 5.44
CA VAL A 93 -6.46 10.80 4.44
C VAL A 93 -7.18 10.15 3.27
N ARG A 94 -8.21 10.83 2.77
CA ARG A 94 -8.93 10.49 1.53
C ARG A 94 -9.16 11.76 0.72
N ALA A 95 -8.66 11.80 -0.49
CA ALA A 95 -8.72 12.96 -1.36
C ALA A 95 -10.05 13.15 -2.12
N GLY A 96 -10.88 12.12 -2.23
CA GLY A 96 -12.07 12.16 -3.08
C GLY A 96 -11.73 12.15 -4.58
N ARG A 97 -12.51 12.88 -5.38
CA ARG A 97 -12.38 12.92 -6.86
C ARG A 97 -11.73 14.20 -7.38
N GLU A 98 -11.27 15.05 -6.51
CA GLU A 98 -10.67 16.33 -6.88
C GLU A 98 -9.17 16.18 -7.14
N THR A 99 -8.66 17.03 -8.02
CA THR A 99 -7.23 17.15 -8.26
C THR A 99 -6.64 18.10 -7.21
N GLY A 100 -5.52 17.72 -6.60
CA GLY A 100 -4.90 18.56 -5.58
C GLY A 100 -3.71 17.90 -4.90
N VAL A 101 -3.18 18.61 -3.92
CA VAL A 101 -2.15 18.11 -3.01
C VAL A 101 -2.82 17.83 -1.66
N PHE A 102 -2.61 16.65 -1.14
CA PHE A 102 -3.18 16.19 0.12
C PHE A 102 -2.04 15.84 1.07
N TYR A 103 -2.15 16.28 2.31
CA TYR A 103 -1.12 16.11 3.33
C TYR A 103 -1.58 15.12 4.37
N GLY A 104 -0.65 14.33 4.87
CA GLY A 104 -0.86 13.43 6.00
C GLY A 104 0.47 13.12 6.66
N GLU A 105 0.41 12.72 7.91
CA GLU A 105 1.58 12.37 8.71
C GLU A 105 1.71 10.86 8.79
N ILE A 106 2.93 10.36 8.72
CA ILE A 106 3.29 8.98 8.99
C ILE A 106 4.26 8.93 10.18
N ASP A 107 4.02 8.00 11.07
CA ASP A 107 4.86 7.70 12.22
C ASP A 107 5.40 6.28 12.08
N LEU A 108 6.67 6.14 11.76
CA LEU A 108 7.28 4.83 11.57
C LEU A 108 7.39 4.03 12.87
N ASP A 109 7.49 4.69 14.01
CA ASP A 109 7.46 4.03 15.32
C ASP A 109 6.09 3.37 15.57
N HIS A 110 5.01 3.98 15.06
CA HIS A 110 3.68 3.37 15.07
C HIS A 110 3.63 2.10 14.22
N ALA A 111 4.26 2.08 13.04
CA ALA A 111 4.34 0.87 12.22
C ALA A 111 5.03 -0.27 12.97
N ASP A 112 6.13 0.02 13.66
CA ASP A 112 6.84 -0.96 14.47
C ASP A 112 6.02 -1.43 15.68
N ALA A 113 5.28 -0.54 16.32
CA ALA A 113 4.37 -0.89 17.42
C ALA A 113 3.23 -1.83 16.94
N VAL A 114 2.67 -1.56 15.75
CA VAL A 114 1.65 -2.43 15.14
C VAL A 114 2.24 -3.82 14.84
N ARG A 115 3.43 -3.90 14.25
CA ARG A 115 4.11 -5.17 13.96
C ARG A 115 4.39 -6.00 15.22
N ARG A 116 4.83 -5.35 16.30
CA ARG A 116 5.01 -6.04 17.61
C ARG A 116 3.70 -6.56 18.15
N ARG A 117 2.59 -5.83 18.01
CA ARG A 117 1.27 -6.23 18.48
C ARG A 117 0.62 -7.30 17.62
N MET A 118 0.85 -7.24 16.31
CA MET A 118 0.31 -8.17 15.31
C MET A 118 1.47 -8.68 14.44
N PRO A 119 2.22 -9.70 14.89
CA PRO A 119 3.47 -10.14 14.25
C PRO A 119 3.22 -10.97 12.99
N SER A 120 2.44 -10.45 12.04
CA SER A 120 2.05 -11.15 10.80
C SER A 120 3.24 -11.55 9.93
N LEU A 121 4.33 -10.79 9.96
CA LEU A 121 5.54 -11.11 9.20
C LEU A 121 6.34 -12.26 9.83
N GLU A 122 6.43 -12.28 11.17
CA GLU A 122 7.20 -13.27 11.92
C GLU A 122 6.44 -14.60 12.03
N SER A 123 5.11 -14.55 12.13
CA SER A 123 4.23 -15.72 12.26
C SER A 123 4.03 -16.50 10.96
N ARG A 124 4.72 -16.14 9.89
CA ARG A 124 4.61 -16.87 8.63
C ARG A 124 5.13 -18.30 8.77
N ARG A 125 4.42 -19.21 8.14
CA ARG A 125 4.78 -20.63 8.09
C ARG A 125 5.85 -20.90 7.04
N THR A 126 7.07 -20.38 7.27
CA THR A 126 8.21 -20.57 6.35
C THR A 126 8.69 -22.02 6.27
N ASP A 127 8.23 -22.86 7.16
CA ASP A 127 8.35 -24.32 7.11
C ASP A 127 7.40 -24.97 6.10
N VAL A 128 6.34 -24.26 5.66
CA VAL A 128 5.31 -24.76 4.71
C VAL A 128 5.43 -24.12 3.34
N TYR A 129 5.71 -22.82 3.29
CA TYR A 129 5.83 -22.05 2.04
C TYR A 129 6.86 -20.94 2.15
N GLN A 130 7.44 -20.57 1.00
CA GLN A 130 8.39 -19.46 0.89
C GLN A 130 7.92 -18.45 -0.16
N VAL A 131 8.20 -17.18 0.09
CA VAL A 131 7.98 -16.09 -0.86
C VAL A 131 9.36 -15.50 -1.15
N GLU A 132 9.84 -15.72 -2.37
CA GLU A 132 11.20 -15.35 -2.78
C GLU A 132 11.20 -14.55 -4.08
N GLU A 133 12.13 -13.61 -4.17
CA GLU A 133 12.42 -12.93 -5.42
C GLU A 133 13.27 -13.81 -6.33
N LYS A 134 12.85 -13.98 -7.59
CA LYS A 134 13.73 -14.60 -8.57
C LYS A 134 14.85 -13.63 -8.93
N ARG A 135 16.09 -14.04 -8.69
CA ARG A 135 17.26 -13.34 -9.27
C ARG A 135 17.23 -13.56 -10.78
N MET A 136 17.15 -12.47 -11.53
CA MET A 136 17.35 -12.46 -12.97
C MET A 136 18.85 -12.57 -13.28
#